data_fbccedb5e8af928976324e0a9191dce2
#
_entry.id   fbccedb5e8af928976324e0a9191dce2
#
_cell.length_a   1.000
_cell.length_b   1.000
_cell.length_c   1.000
_cell.angle_alpha   90.00
_cell.angle_beta   90.00
_cell.angle_gamma   90.00
#
_symmetry.space_group_name_H-M   'P 1'
#
loop_
_entity.id
_entity.type
_entity.pdbx_description
1 polymer ?
#
loop_
_entity_poly.entity_id
_entity_poly.type
_entity_poly.pdbx_seq_one_letter_code
_entity_poly.pdbx_strand_id
1 'polypeptide(L)'
;MSSTMNPVAPTAHLASDVRAGRLDPAQYAKNFCDAHPPLNVVQANIEAERCYYCYDAPCQTACPTGIDIPTFIRRIADGNLRGAARTILEENPLGGMCARVCPTEVLCEQACVRNTNESKPVEIGLLQRHATDAFFEKPGTPLFVRAADTGRRVAVVGAGPAGLACAHRLAVLGHQVVLFDARPKLGGLNEYGLASYKTVNGFAQREIEWLLSVGGIEVRCNHALGRELHLDALAAEYDAVFLGLGLAGVNTLGLGEQAGVRDAVDFIAELRQAASPADVAIGRHVVVIGGGMTAVDAAVQSRKLGAEDVSIVYRRGQESMGASADEQSWAKENGVRIIHWAAPKALRAKGGVLRGIDFARTALEGGKLVETGESLALQADMVLCAIGQSFIATVLEDGGVQLQGGRISTDTEGRSSRSKVWAGGDARFGGRDLTVEAVEDGKQAALSIDRHLRAA
;
A
#
# COMPACT_ATOMS: atom_id res chain seq x y z
N MET A 1 25.02 2.33 -12.63
CA MET A 1 25.02 3.59 -11.86
C MET A 1 24.08 3.34 -10.69
N SER A 2 24.61 3.36 -9.48
CA SER A 2 24.00 2.91 -8.24
C SER A 2 22.84 3.84 -7.82
N SER A 3 21.59 3.37 -7.94
CA SER A 3 20.45 4.01 -7.29
C SER A 3 20.48 3.63 -5.81
N THR A 4 21.21 4.38 -5.02
CA THR A 4 21.17 4.32 -3.57
C THR A 4 19.80 4.80 -3.13
N MET A 5 19.06 4.00 -2.35
CA MET A 5 17.97 4.52 -1.50
C MET A 5 18.58 5.63 -0.62
N ASN A 6 18.39 6.87 -1.03
CA ASN A 6 18.74 8.01 -0.19
C ASN A 6 17.80 8.06 1.02
N PRO A 7 18.29 8.40 2.22
CA PRO A 7 17.44 8.92 3.28
C PRO A 7 16.64 10.06 2.66
N VAL A 8 15.33 10.12 2.92
CA VAL A 8 14.37 11.10 2.38
C VAL A 8 15.08 12.43 2.20
N ALA A 9 15.43 12.77 0.95
CA ALA A 9 16.17 13.98 0.68
C ALA A 9 15.30 15.16 1.13
N PRO A 10 15.85 16.09 1.94
CA PRO A 10 15.06 17.22 2.40
C PRO A 10 14.49 17.93 1.19
N THR A 11 13.21 18.32 1.30
CA THR A 11 12.39 19.04 0.32
C THR A 11 13.22 19.71 -0.76
N ALA A 12 13.15 19.22 -2.01
CA ALA A 12 13.75 19.92 -3.13
C ALA A 12 13.32 21.38 -3.02
N HIS A 13 14.28 22.29 -2.83
CA HIS A 13 14.03 23.70 -2.51
C HIS A 13 13.19 24.32 -3.62
N LEU A 14 11.86 24.34 -3.40
CA LEU A 14 10.99 25.14 -4.25
C LEU A 14 11.35 26.60 -4.05
N ALA A 15 11.59 27.32 -5.14
CA ALA A 15 11.80 28.75 -5.09
C ALA A 15 10.57 29.43 -4.45
N SER A 16 10.80 30.50 -3.70
CA SER A 16 9.75 31.17 -2.91
C SER A 16 8.57 31.67 -3.75
N ASP A 17 8.82 32.01 -5.02
CA ASP A 17 7.82 32.51 -5.96
C ASP A 17 6.90 31.42 -6.57
N VAL A 18 7.24 30.15 -6.41
CA VAL A 18 6.42 29.01 -6.91
C VAL A 18 5.84 28.15 -5.78
N ARG A 19 6.21 28.44 -4.54
CA ARG A 19 5.71 27.73 -3.39
C ARG A 19 4.31 28.20 -3.01
N ALA A 20 3.38 27.27 -2.76
CA ALA A 20 2.07 27.59 -2.19
C ALA A 20 2.20 28.19 -0.78
N GLY A 21 1.29 29.08 -0.45
CA GLY A 21 1.18 29.63 0.90
C GLY A 21 0.84 28.54 1.91
N ARG A 22 1.33 28.67 3.14
CA ARG A 22 0.93 27.78 4.25
C ARG A 22 -0.50 28.07 4.66
N LEU A 23 -1.28 27.01 4.87
CA LEU A 23 -2.60 27.09 5.45
C LEU A 23 -2.49 27.27 6.97
N ASP A 24 -3.56 27.71 7.60
CA ASP A 24 -3.61 27.74 9.05
C ASP A 24 -3.74 26.30 9.63
N PRO A 25 -3.35 26.09 10.91
CA PRO A 25 -3.39 24.75 11.52
C PRO A 25 -4.79 24.11 11.53
N ALA A 26 -5.84 24.92 11.70
CA ALA A 26 -7.22 24.39 11.71
C ALA A 26 -7.62 23.89 10.32
N GLN A 27 -7.17 24.59 9.27
CA GLN A 27 -7.43 24.13 7.88
C GLN A 27 -6.67 22.83 7.58
N TYR A 28 -5.41 22.67 8.02
CA TYR A 28 -4.70 21.40 7.89
C TYR A 28 -5.41 20.29 8.65
N ALA A 29 -5.84 20.50 9.89
CA ALA A 29 -6.57 19.51 10.67
C ALA A 29 -7.86 19.06 9.96
N LYS A 30 -8.59 20.00 9.35
CA LYS A 30 -9.78 19.69 8.54
C LYS A 30 -9.42 18.93 7.26
N ASN A 31 -8.39 19.35 6.54
CA ASN A 31 -7.99 18.77 5.27
C ASN A 31 -7.49 17.32 5.41
N PHE A 32 -6.81 17.02 6.51
CA PHE A 32 -6.21 15.70 6.76
C PHE A 32 -6.98 14.86 7.78
N CYS A 33 -8.25 15.22 8.07
CA CYS A 33 -9.13 14.33 8.83
C CYS A 33 -9.41 13.03 8.05
N ASP A 34 -9.94 12.05 8.76
CA ASP A 34 -10.30 10.75 8.19
C ASP A 34 -11.24 10.91 6.99
N ALA A 35 -10.84 10.36 5.84
CA ALA A 35 -11.61 10.43 4.61
C ALA A 35 -12.87 9.56 4.65
N HIS A 36 -12.82 8.45 5.39
CA HIS A 36 -13.89 7.46 5.52
C HIS A 36 -14.15 7.18 7.00
N PRO A 37 -14.83 8.12 7.74
CA PRO A 37 -15.08 7.95 9.16
C PRO A 37 -15.76 6.61 9.49
N PRO A 38 -15.45 5.96 10.63
CA PRO A 38 -16.06 4.70 10.99
C PRO A 38 -17.56 4.86 11.24
N LEU A 39 -18.32 3.79 10.98
CA LEU A 39 -19.73 3.72 11.36
C LEU A 39 -19.86 3.80 12.89
N ASN A 40 -20.84 4.56 13.38
CA ASN A 40 -21.22 4.45 14.77
C ASN A 40 -22.00 3.14 15.03
N VAL A 41 -22.23 2.79 16.28
CA VAL A 41 -22.87 1.52 16.67
C VAL A 41 -24.23 1.30 15.99
N VAL A 42 -25.06 2.36 15.90
CA VAL A 42 -26.40 2.27 15.28
C VAL A 42 -26.28 2.04 13.77
N GLN A 43 -25.41 2.81 13.11
CA GLN A 43 -25.15 2.66 11.67
C GLN A 43 -24.59 1.27 11.35
N ALA A 44 -23.63 0.79 12.16
CA ALA A 44 -23.03 -0.53 11.97
C ALA A 44 -24.07 -1.66 12.12
N ASN A 45 -24.97 -1.57 13.08
CA ASN A 45 -26.03 -2.55 13.24
C ASN A 45 -27.00 -2.53 12.06
N ILE A 46 -27.47 -1.34 11.63
CA ILE A 46 -28.35 -1.19 10.47
C ILE A 46 -27.68 -1.78 9.22
N GLU A 47 -26.41 -1.48 9.01
CA GLU A 47 -25.68 -1.97 7.83
C GLU A 47 -25.42 -3.48 7.91
N ALA A 48 -25.13 -4.02 9.10
CA ALA A 48 -24.97 -5.46 9.32
C ALA A 48 -26.25 -6.25 9.03
N GLU A 49 -27.42 -5.70 9.40
CA GLU A 49 -28.76 -6.28 9.13
C GLU A 49 -29.07 -6.36 7.61
N ARG A 50 -28.40 -5.60 6.78
CA ARG A 50 -28.55 -5.70 5.32
C ARG A 50 -27.89 -6.96 4.74
N CYS A 51 -27.01 -7.65 5.47
CA CYS A 51 -26.33 -8.85 4.99
C CYS A 51 -27.33 -10.02 4.91
N TYR A 52 -27.30 -10.76 3.77
CA TYR A 52 -28.12 -11.97 3.61
C TYR A 52 -27.50 -13.22 4.25
N TYR A 53 -26.27 -13.12 4.77
CA TYR A 53 -25.52 -14.24 5.34
C TYR A 53 -25.45 -15.46 4.37
N CYS A 54 -25.10 -15.18 3.12
CA CYS A 54 -25.05 -16.19 2.06
C CYS A 54 -24.16 -17.37 2.44
N TYR A 55 -24.63 -18.59 2.14
CA TYR A 55 -23.86 -19.81 2.42
C TYR A 55 -22.61 -19.91 1.54
N ASP A 56 -22.74 -19.63 0.23
CA ASP A 56 -21.66 -19.64 -0.77
C ASP A 56 -20.93 -18.31 -0.94
N ALA A 57 -21.25 -17.35 -0.09
CA ALA A 57 -20.66 -16.02 0.11
C ALA A 57 -19.66 -15.55 -0.98
N PRO A 58 -20.14 -14.97 -2.10
CA PRO A 58 -19.22 -14.50 -3.16
C PRO A 58 -18.24 -13.43 -2.67
N CYS A 59 -18.63 -12.62 -1.68
CA CYS A 59 -17.77 -11.63 -1.05
C CYS A 59 -16.58 -12.27 -0.32
N GLN A 60 -16.74 -13.44 0.31
CA GLN A 60 -15.65 -14.18 0.93
C GLN A 60 -14.67 -14.72 -0.14
N THR A 61 -15.20 -15.27 -1.23
CA THR A 61 -14.38 -15.76 -2.36
C THR A 61 -13.60 -14.62 -3.01
N ALA A 62 -14.18 -13.43 -3.07
CA ALA A 62 -13.53 -12.24 -3.61
C ALA A 62 -12.50 -11.61 -2.66
N CYS A 63 -12.50 -11.98 -1.39
CA CYS A 63 -11.49 -11.53 -0.42
C CYS A 63 -10.20 -12.36 -0.59
N PRO A 64 -9.06 -11.76 -0.95
CA PRO A 64 -7.82 -12.51 -1.16
C PRO A 64 -7.38 -13.33 0.06
N THR A 65 -7.60 -12.83 1.29
CA THR A 65 -7.27 -13.53 2.53
C THR A 65 -8.36 -14.50 3.00
N GLY A 66 -9.53 -14.56 2.33
CA GLY A 66 -10.60 -15.50 2.63
C GLY A 66 -11.35 -15.25 3.93
N ILE A 67 -11.41 -14.00 4.41
CA ILE A 67 -12.15 -13.64 5.64
C ILE A 67 -13.59 -14.13 5.52
N ASP A 68 -14.09 -14.84 6.54
CA ASP A 68 -15.51 -15.23 6.65
C ASP A 68 -16.39 -14.00 6.93
N ILE A 69 -16.71 -13.32 5.81
CA ILE A 69 -17.45 -12.04 5.83
C ILE A 69 -18.85 -12.19 6.43
N PRO A 70 -19.68 -13.18 6.04
CA PRO A 70 -20.97 -13.37 6.66
C PRO A 70 -20.91 -13.56 8.19
N THR A 71 -19.92 -14.34 8.65
CA THR A 71 -19.78 -14.61 10.09
C THR A 71 -19.36 -13.38 10.88
N PHE A 72 -18.40 -12.57 10.39
CA PHE A 72 -18.04 -11.38 11.16
C PHE A 72 -19.17 -10.33 11.17
N ILE A 73 -19.90 -10.18 10.06
CA ILE A 73 -21.06 -9.26 10.00
C ILE A 73 -22.17 -9.72 10.93
N ARG A 74 -22.49 -11.02 10.97
CA ARG A 74 -23.46 -11.56 11.95
C ARG A 74 -23.05 -11.27 13.39
N ARG A 75 -21.75 -11.45 13.71
CA ARG A 75 -21.22 -11.13 15.04
C ARG A 75 -21.34 -9.65 15.40
N ILE A 76 -21.26 -8.75 14.42
CA ILE A 76 -21.55 -7.32 14.65
C ILE A 76 -23.03 -7.12 14.99
N ALA A 77 -23.95 -7.68 14.21
CA ALA A 77 -25.39 -7.61 14.46
C ALA A 77 -25.77 -8.17 15.84
N ASP A 78 -25.09 -9.23 16.29
CA ASP A 78 -25.27 -9.83 17.61
C ASP A 78 -24.55 -9.06 18.75
N GLY A 79 -23.90 -7.92 18.48
CA GLY A 79 -23.14 -7.13 19.46
C GLY A 79 -21.79 -7.75 19.88
N ASN A 80 -21.36 -8.84 19.25
CA ASN A 80 -20.12 -9.54 19.55
C ASN A 80 -18.93 -8.99 18.72
N LEU A 81 -18.56 -7.73 18.97
CA LEU A 81 -17.49 -7.06 18.21
C LEU A 81 -16.14 -7.75 18.35
N ARG A 82 -15.84 -8.29 19.54
CA ARG A 82 -14.58 -9.03 19.74
C ARG A 82 -14.53 -10.32 18.91
N GLY A 83 -15.64 -11.05 18.84
CA GLY A 83 -15.78 -12.22 17.98
C GLY A 83 -15.68 -11.87 16.49
N ALA A 84 -16.25 -10.73 16.08
CA ALA A 84 -16.13 -10.20 14.72
C ALA A 84 -14.68 -9.89 14.38
N ALA A 85 -13.98 -9.14 15.22
CA ALA A 85 -12.56 -8.82 15.04
C ALA A 85 -11.69 -10.09 14.98
N ARG A 86 -11.99 -11.09 15.83
CA ARG A 86 -11.28 -12.38 15.81
C ARG A 86 -11.43 -13.07 14.45
N THR A 87 -12.64 -13.17 13.89
CA THR A 87 -12.89 -13.75 12.58
C THR A 87 -12.08 -13.06 11.48
N ILE A 88 -11.96 -11.74 11.55
CA ILE A 88 -11.17 -10.95 10.59
C ILE A 88 -9.67 -11.22 10.77
N LEU A 89 -9.17 -11.09 11.99
CA LEU A 89 -7.73 -11.09 12.29
C LEU A 89 -7.11 -12.50 12.25
N GLU A 90 -7.89 -13.57 12.36
CA GLU A 90 -7.44 -14.95 12.15
C GLU A 90 -7.00 -15.21 10.71
N GLU A 91 -7.71 -14.62 9.74
CA GLU A 91 -7.37 -14.73 8.32
C GLU A 91 -6.44 -13.60 7.84
N ASN A 92 -6.59 -12.41 8.40
CA ASN A 92 -5.84 -11.22 7.99
C ASN A 92 -5.35 -10.44 9.22
N PRO A 93 -4.10 -10.64 9.67
CA PRO A 93 -3.56 -9.95 10.85
C PRO A 93 -3.39 -8.42 10.64
N LEU A 94 -3.54 -7.92 9.42
CA LEU A 94 -3.60 -6.50 9.07
C LEU A 94 -5.03 -6.09 8.65
N GLY A 95 -6.04 -6.73 9.24
CA GLY A 95 -7.46 -6.53 8.92
C GLY A 95 -7.96 -5.11 9.17
N GLY A 96 -7.39 -4.39 10.12
CA GLY A 96 -7.74 -3.01 10.38
C GLY A 96 -7.18 -2.04 9.32
N MET A 97 -5.95 -2.27 8.84
CA MET A 97 -5.41 -1.55 7.69
C MET A 97 -6.20 -1.87 6.42
N CYS A 98 -6.45 -3.16 6.14
CA CYS A 98 -7.25 -3.56 4.99
C CYS A 98 -8.65 -2.93 4.99
N ALA A 99 -9.29 -2.79 6.15
CA ALA A 99 -10.57 -2.11 6.29
C ALA A 99 -10.56 -0.61 5.88
N ARG A 100 -9.37 -0.01 5.81
CA ARG A 100 -9.16 1.40 5.44
C ARG A 100 -8.68 1.60 4.01
N VAL A 101 -8.00 0.60 3.43
CA VAL A 101 -7.23 0.80 2.20
C VAL A 101 -7.51 -0.23 1.10
N CYS A 102 -8.25 -1.30 1.38
CA CYS A 102 -8.71 -2.20 0.33
C CYS A 102 -9.67 -1.45 -0.59
N PRO A 103 -9.52 -1.57 -1.91
CA PRO A 103 -10.51 -1.11 -2.87
C PRO A 103 -11.70 -2.10 -2.88
N THR A 104 -12.54 -2.02 -1.84
CA THR A 104 -13.64 -2.98 -1.60
C THR A 104 -14.64 -2.99 -2.75
N GLU A 105 -14.78 -1.85 -3.44
CA GLU A 105 -15.62 -1.64 -4.62
C GLU A 105 -15.19 -2.44 -5.86
N VAL A 106 -13.98 -3.01 -5.85
CA VAL A 106 -13.49 -3.95 -6.89
C VAL A 106 -13.13 -5.33 -6.32
N LEU A 107 -13.42 -5.56 -5.05
CA LEU A 107 -13.18 -6.82 -4.31
C LEU A 107 -14.49 -7.35 -3.69
N CYS A 108 -14.55 -7.41 -2.36
CA CYS A 108 -15.65 -8.04 -1.61
C CYS A 108 -16.99 -7.33 -1.80
N GLU A 109 -17.02 -6.00 -1.83
CA GLU A 109 -18.26 -5.23 -2.04
C GLU A 109 -18.75 -5.34 -3.48
N GLN A 110 -17.84 -5.38 -4.48
CA GLN A 110 -18.23 -5.66 -5.85
C GLN A 110 -18.96 -7.01 -5.99
N ALA A 111 -18.48 -8.03 -5.28
CA ALA A 111 -19.04 -9.37 -5.32
C ALA A 111 -20.30 -9.53 -4.46
N CYS A 112 -20.72 -8.51 -3.71
CA CYS A 112 -21.89 -8.59 -2.84
C CYS A 112 -23.17 -8.79 -3.67
N VAL A 113 -23.97 -9.81 -3.32
CA VAL A 113 -25.23 -10.11 -4.03
C VAL A 113 -26.26 -8.97 -3.96
N ARG A 114 -26.13 -8.05 -2.99
CA ARG A 114 -26.97 -6.85 -2.92
C ARG A 114 -26.81 -5.92 -4.13
N ASN A 115 -25.67 -5.95 -4.80
CA ASN A 115 -25.47 -5.20 -6.03
C ASN A 115 -26.45 -5.56 -7.13
N THR A 116 -26.85 -6.85 -7.21
CA THR A 116 -27.81 -7.33 -8.20
C THR A 116 -29.22 -6.82 -7.93
N ASN A 117 -29.60 -6.70 -6.66
CA ASN A 117 -30.97 -6.38 -6.27
C ASN A 117 -31.20 -4.89 -5.95
N GLU A 118 -30.20 -4.22 -5.38
CA GLU A 118 -30.35 -2.87 -4.81
C GLU A 118 -29.36 -1.87 -5.40
N SER A 119 -28.43 -2.31 -6.25
CA SER A 119 -27.32 -1.48 -6.76
C SER A 119 -26.49 -0.82 -5.64
N LYS A 120 -26.57 -1.38 -4.43
CA LYS A 120 -25.83 -0.94 -3.26
C LYS A 120 -25.36 -2.16 -2.45
N PRO A 121 -24.05 -2.48 -2.43
CA PRO A 121 -23.51 -3.56 -1.62
C PRO A 121 -23.68 -3.28 -0.12
N VAL A 122 -23.44 -4.28 0.71
CA VAL A 122 -23.17 -4.07 2.13
C VAL A 122 -21.81 -3.38 2.24
N GLU A 123 -21.70 -2.37 3.08
CA GLU A 123 -20.46 -1.61 3.34
C GLU A 123 -19.47 -2.45 4.18
N ILE A 124 -18.93 -3.51 3.56
CA ILE A 124 -18.13 -4.56 4.21
C ILE A 124 -16.85 -3.97 4.81
N GLY A 125 -16.18 -3.06 4.10
CA GLY A 125 -14.98 -2.39 4.60
C GLY A 125 -15.25 -1.56 5.86
N LEU A 126 -16.35 -0.80 5.90
CA LEU A 126 -16.72 -0.01 7.07
C LEU A 126 -17.16 -0.88 8.25
N LEU A 127 -17.86 -1.99 8.01
CA LEU A 127 -18.18 -2.97 9.06
C LEU A 127 -16.93 -3.66 9.60
N GLN A 128 -15.99 -4.05 8.74
CA GLN A 128 -14.69 -4.59 9.13
C GLN A 128 -13.92 -3.57 9.99
N ARG A 129 -13.91 -2.31 9.58
CA ARG A 129 -13.33 -1.22 10.35
C ARG A 129 -13.98 -1.04 11.71
N HIS A 130 -15.30 -1.03 11.78
CA HIS A 130 -16.04 -0.92 13.04
C HIS A 130 -15.63 -2.01 14.05
N ALA A 131 -15.53 -3.26 13.59
CA ALA A 131 -15.13 -4.38 14.46
C ALA A 131 -13.66 -4.29 14.90
N THR A 132 -12.75 -3.97 13.98
CA THR A 132 -11.32 -3.89 14.29
C THR A 132 -11.00 -2.67 15.15
N ASP A 133 -11.61 -1.50 14.90
CA ASP A 133 -11.42 -0.31 15.74
C ASP A 133 -11.88 -0.56 17.18
N ALA A 134 -13.05 -1.15 17.37
CA ALA A 134 -13.54 -1.52 18.70
C ALA A 134 -12.59 -2.50 19.44
N PHE A 135 -11.97 -3.42 18.69
CA PHE A 135 -10.97 -4.33 19.26
C PHE A 135 -9.67 -3.60 19.64
N PHE A 136 -9.14 -2.75 18.76
CA PHE A 136 -7.89 -2.01 19.03
C PHE A 136 -8.04 -0.93 20.11
N GLU A 137 -9.26 -0.43 20.37
CA GLU A 137 -9.53 0.42 21.53
C GLU A 137 -9.47 -0.34 22.86
N LYS A 138 -9.94 -1.61 22.87
CA LYS A 138 -9.99 -2.44 24.07
C LYS A 138 -9.58 -3.89 23.75
N PRO A 139 -8.30 -4.16 23.48
CA PRO A 139 -7.86 -5.48 23.03
C PRO A 139 -8.12 -6.60 24.04
N GLY A 140 -8.07 -6.33 25.35
CA GLY A 140 -8.33 -7.32 26.40
C GLY A 140 -7.33 -8.48 26.36
N THR A 141 -7.82 -9.72 26.53
CA THR A 141 -6.95 -10.91 26.44
C THR A 141 -6.44 -11.11 25.02
N PRO A 142 -5.23 -11.67 24.80
CA PRO A 142 -4.70 -11.94 23.46
C PRO A 142 -5.66 -12.78 22.61
N LEU A 143 -5.80 -12.45 21.33
CA LEU A 143 -6.57 -13.28 20.38
C LEU A 143 -5.81 -14.53 19.95
N PHE A 144 -4.49 -14.42 19.91
CA PHE A 144 -3.59 -15.50 19.51
C PHE A 144 -2.70 -15.91 20.69
N VAL A 145 -2.46 -17.21 20.80
CA VAL A 145 -1.51 -17.77 21.75
C VAL A 145 -0.43 -18.45 20.92
N ARG A 146 0.82 -18.06 21.17
CA ARG A 146 1.98 -18.67 20.52
C ARG A 146 2.07 -20.16 20.92
N ALA A 147 2.26 -21.03 19.93
CA ALA A 147 2.52 -22.44 20.17
C ALA A 147 3.87 -22.65 20.89
N ALA A 148 4.10 -23.87 21.38
CA ALA A 148 5.39 -24.25 21.96
C ALA A 148 6.53 -23.98 20.95
N ASP A 149 7.68 -23.57 21.49
CA ASP A 149 8.85 -23.26 20.66
C ASP A 149 9.29 -24.48 19.84
N THR A 150 9.44 -24.31 18.55
CA THR A 150 9.86 -25.38 17.62
C THR A 150 11.38 -25.54 17.55
N GLY A 151 12.14 -24.62 18.16
CA GLY A 151 13.60 -24.55 18.04
C GLY A 151 14.08 -24.09 16.66
N ARG A 152 13.18 -23.75 15.73
CA ARG A 152 13.50 -23.28 14.37
C ARG A 152 13.53 -21.78 14.30
N ARG A 153 14.52 -21.23 13.56
CA ARG A 153 14.72 -19.80 13.35
C ARG A 153 14.48 -19.42 11.90
N VAL A 154 13.65 -18.41 11.68
CA VAL A 154 13.30 -17.93 10.33
C VAL A 154 13.66 -16.46 10.18
N ALA A 155 14.38 -16.10 9.11
CA ALA A 155 14.60 -14.71 8.72
C ALA A 155 13.45 -14.23 7.83
N VAL A 156 12.86 -13.10 8.16
CA VAL A 156 11.88 -12.39 7.33
C VAL A 156 12.49 -11.06 6.93
N VAL A 157 12.68 -10.83 5.63
CA VAL A 157 13.34 -9.63 5.09
C VAL A 157 12.31 -8.75 4.39
N GLY A 158 12.08 -7.57 4.95
CA GLY A 158 11.01 -6.62 4.60
C GLY A 158 9.81 -6.75 5.53
N ALA A 159 9.52 -5.68 6.26
CA ALA A 159 8.41 -5.58 7.21
C ALA A 159 7.20 -4.82 6.63
N GLY A 160 6.97 -4.95 5.33
CA GLY A 160 5.71 -4.60 4.69
C GLY A 160 4.61 -5.64 5.01
N PRO A 161 3.41 -5.49 4.44
CA PRO A 161 2.27 -6.37 4.74
C PRO A 161 2.57 -7.87 4.60
N ALA A 162 3.28 -8.27 3.54
CA ALA A 162 3.66 -9.67 3.34
C ALA A 162 4.60 -10.20 4.44
N GLY A 163 5.65 -9.43 4.79
CA GLY A 163 6.59 -9.82 5.83
C GLY A 163 5.96 -9.84 7.21
N LEU A 164 5.14 -8.85 7.55
CA LEU A 164 4.41 -8.80 8.82
C LEU A 164 3.45 -10.00 8.98
N ALA A 165 2.70 -10.33 7.93
CA ALA A 165 1.79 -11.48 7.95
C ALA A 165 2.55 -12.81 8.07
N CYS A 166 3.66 -12.95 7.34
CA CYS A 166 4.54 -14.12 7.43
C CYS A 166 5.14 -14.26 8.84
N ALA A 167 5.72 -13.20 9.38
CA ALA A 167 6.34 -13.17 10.71
C ALA A 167 5.31 -13.51 11.81
N HIS A 168 4.13 -12.91 11.77
CA HIS A 168 3.07 -13.19 12.73
C HIS A 168 2.63 -14.66 12.69
N ARG A 169 2.34 -15.19 11.49
CA ARG A 169 1.88 -16.58 11.34
C ARG A 169 2.93 -17.57 11.81
N LEU A 170 4.21 -17.36 11.45
CA LEU A 170 5.33 -18.20 11.93
C LEU A 170 5.49 -18.15 13.46
N ALA A 171 5.38 -16.97 14.05
CA ALA A 171 5.46 -16.79 15.49
C ALA A 171 4.31 -17.50 16.23
N VAL A 172 3.06 -17.39 15.72
CA VAL A 172 1.90 -18.15 16.25
C VAL A 172 2.15 -19.66 16.20
N LEU A 173 2.79 -20.16 15.13
CA LEU A 173 3.13 -21.56 14.95
C LEU A 173 4.31 -22.04 15.83
N GLY A 174 4.94 -21.14 16.60
CA GLY A 174 5.99 -21.47 17.57
C GLY A 174 7.41 -21.24 17.06
N HIS A 175 7.61 -20.77 15.82
CA HIS A 175 8.95 -20.47 15.30
C HIS A 175 9.51 -19.18 15.89
N GLN A 176 10.84 -19.08 15.97
CA GLN A 176 11.56 -17.84 16.29
C GLN A 176 11.78 -17.07 14.98
N VAL A 177 11.34 -15.82 14.95
CA VAL A 177 11.43 -14.97 13.75
C VAL A 177 12.35 -13.80 14.01
N VAL A 178 13.27 -13.53 13.07
CA VAL A 178 13.99 -12.25 13.01
C VAL A 178 13.47 -11.47 11.81
N LEU A 179 12.81 -10.36 12.10
CA LEU A 179 12.18 -9.49 11.10
C LEU A 179 13.09 -8.31 10.80
N PHE A 180 13.61 -8.26 9.60
CA PHE A 180 14.49 -7.19 9.11
C PHE A 180 13.72 -6.19 8.26
N ASP A 181 14.03 -4.90 8.39
CA ASP A 181 13.56 -3.87 7.47
C ASP A 181 14.67 -2.85 7.16
N ALA A 182 14.69 -2.37 5.94
CA ALA A 182 15.61 -1.34 5.49
C ALA A 182 15.34 0.03 6.11
N ARG A 183 14.12 0.28 6.54
CA ARG A 183 13.63 1.56 7.11
C ARG A 183 13.61 1.53 8.64
N PRO A 184 13.53 2.70 9.29
CA PRO A 184 13.50 2.79 10.75
C PRO A 184 12.15 2.41 11.37
N LYS A 185 11.05 2.40 10.60
CA LYS A 185 9.72 1.97 11.03
C LYS A 185 9.21 0.83 10.16
N LEU A 186 8.53 -0.12 10.76
CA LEU A 186 7.86 -1.22 10.07
C LEU A 186 6.59 -0.73 9.37
N GLY A 187 6.08 -1.53 8.44
CA GLY A 187 4.78 -1.32 7.80
C GLY A 187 4.85 -1.17 6.27
N GLY A 188 6.04 -0.98 5.69
CA GLY A 188 6.20 -0.82 4.25
C GLY A 188 5.29 0.30 3.71
N LEU A 189 4.55 0.05 2.61
CA LEU A 189 3.66 1.05 2.03
C LEU A 189 2.48 1.43 2.94
N ASN A 190 2.05 0.59 3.87
CA ASN A 190 1.02 0.95 4.86
C ASN A 190 1.47 2.10 5.77
N GLU A 191 2.77 2.19 6.07
CA GLU A 191 3.35 3.28 6.85
C GLU A 191 3.79 4.45 5.98
N TYR A 192 4.35 4.19 4.79
CA TYR A 192 5.05 5.20 4.00
C TYR A 192 4.36 5.59 2.69
N GLY A 193 3.50 4.75 2.13
CA GLY A 193 3.02 4.92 0.75
C GLY A 193 1.54 5.24 0.57
N LEU A 194 0.76 5.30 1.64
CA LEU A 194 -0.68 5.60 1.61
C LEU A 194 -0.95 7.04 2.01
N ALA A 195 -2.02 7.63 1.48
CA ALA A 195 -2.42 8.97 1.88
C ALA A 195 -2.72 9.04 3.38
N SER A 196 -2.24 10.12 4.03
CA SER A 196 -2.35 10.28 5.49
C SER A 196 -3.80 10.39 5.98
N TYR A 197 -4.72 10.88 5.16
CA TYR A 197 -6.16 10.93 5.47
C TYR A 197 -6.87 9.57 5.37
N LYS A 198 -6.25 8.54 4.79
CA LYS A 198 -6.77 7.16 4.77
C LYS A 198 -6.44 6.40 6.05
N THR A 199 -5.33 6.74 6.69
CA THR A 199 -4.83 6.04 7.90
C THR A 199 -4.38 7.05 8.95
N VAL A 200 -5.35 7.63 9.64
CA VAL A 200 -5.12 8.67 10.65
C VAL A 200 -4.65 8.10 11.99
N ASN A 201 -4.18 8.97 12.89
CA ASN A 201 -3.86 8.66 14.29
C ASN A 201 -2.84 7.52 14.48
N GLY A 202 -1.88 7.38 13.57
CA GLY A 202 -0.83 6.36 13.69
C GLY A 202 -1.34 4.92 13.68
N PHE A 203 -2.50 4.67 13.05
CA PHE A 203 -3.16 3.36 13.10
C PHE A 203 -2.26 2.23 12.59
N ALA A 204 -1.47 2.45 11.54
CA ALA A 204 -0.56 1.43 11.02
C ALA A 204 0.41 0.92 12.09
N GLN A 205 0.99 1.80 12.90
CA GLN A 205 1.90 1.40 13.98
C GLN A 205 1.17 0.71 15.13
N ARG A 206 -0.04 1.15 15.52
CA ARG A 206 -0.83 0.45 16.55
C ARG A 206 -1.16 -1.00 16.17
N GLU A 207 -1.52 -1.23 14.91
CA GLU A 207 -1.79 -2.59 14.43
C GLU A 207 -0.53 -3.45 14.42
N ILE A 208 0.63 -2.88 14.03
CA ILE A 208 1.92 -3.55 14.08
C ILE A 208 2.35 -3.87 15.51
N GLU A 209 2.21 -2.94 16.45
CA GLU A 209 2.49 -3.17 17.87
C GLU A 209 1.67 -4.34 18.43
N TRP A 210 0.37 -4.37 18.10
CA TRP A 210 -0.48 -5.50 18.46
C TRP A 210 -0.01 -6.81 17.81
N LEU A 211 0.31 -6.80 16.52
CA LEU A 211 0.80 -7.98 15.79
C LEU A 211 2.07 -8.55 16.46
N LEU A 212 3.01 -7.69 16.82
CA LEU A 212 4.26 -8.07 17.47
C LEU A 212 4.05 -8.59 18.91
N SER A 213 2.95 -8.22 19.55
CA SER A 213 2.64 -8.62 20.93
C SER A 213 2.45 -10.13 21.10
N VAL A 214 2.29 -10.89 20.03
CA VAL A 214 2.26 -12.37 20.05
C VAL A 214 3.57 -12.96 20.60
N GLY A 215 4.67 -12.22 20.52
CA GLY A 215 6.01 -12.62 20.91
C GLY A 215 6.69 -13.54 19.89
N GLY A 216 7.96 -13.88 20.13
CA GLY A 216 8.75 -14.72 19.24
C GLY A 216 9.24 -14.03 17.96
N ILE A 217 9.09 -12.70 17.86
CA ILE A 217 9.55 -11.87 16.74
C ILE A 217 10.57 -10.86 17.27
N GLU A 218 11.82 -10.99 16.82
CA GLU A 218 12.88 -10.00 17.02
C GLU A 218 12.90 -9.04 15.84
N VAL A 219 12.87 -7.73 16.09
CA VAL A 219 12.84 -6.70 15.03
C VAL A 219 14.21 -6.07 14.87
N ARG A 220 14.70 -5.97 13.63
CA ARG A 220 15.95 -5.32 13.25
C ARG A 220 15.71 -4.34 12.09
N CYS A 221 15.49 -3.07 12.43
CA CYS A 221 15.37 -1.99 11.45
C CYS A 221 16.73 -1.54 10.92
N ASN A 222 16.73 -0.75 9.81
CA ASN A 222 17.91 -0.22 9.13
C ASN A 222 18.87 -1.33 8.62
N HIS A 223 18.31 -2.45 8.19
CA HIS A 223 19.04 -3.56 7.59
C HIS A 223 18.48 -3.87 6.21
N ALA A 224 19.16 -3.45 5.17
CA ALA A 224 18.77 -3.65 3.77
C ALA A 224 19.47 -4.85 3.15
N LEU A 225 18.71 -5.66 2.38
CA LEU A 225 19.30 -6.71 1.56
C LEU A 225 20.16 -6.11 0.45
N GLY A 226 21.33 -6.70 0.22
CA GLY A 226 22.33 -6.18 -0.73
C GLY A 226 23.24 -5.11 -0.12
N ARG A 227 23.09 -4.78 1.18
CA ARG A 227 23.96 -3.85 1.91
C ARG A 227 24.37 -4.45 3.26
N GLU A 228 23.55 -4.29 4.29
CA GLU A 228 23.81 -4.86 5.62
C GLU A 228 23.51 -6.37 5.69
N LEU A 229 22.62 -6.86 4.80
CA LEU A 229 22.23 -8.27 4.71
C LEU A 229 22.62 -8.87 3.36
N HIS A 230 23.08 -10.11 3.39
CA HIS A 230 23.36 -10.91 2.21
C HIS A 230 22.58 -12.23 2.26
N LEU A 231 21.94 -12.60 1.15
CA LEU A 231 21.04 -13.74 1.10
C LEU A 231 21.76 -15.06 1.43
N ASP A 232 23.02 -15.22 1.01
CA ASP A 232 23.83 -16.40 1.33
C ASP A 232 24.06 -16.55 2.83
N ALA A 233 24.38 -15.46 3.52
CA ALA A 233 24.58 -15.46 4.97
C ALA A 233 23.27 -15.79 5.70
N LEU A 234 22.15 -15.22 5.29
CA LEU A 234 20.85 -15.52 5.85
C LEU A 234 20.45 -16.99 5.64
N ALA A 235 20.66 -17.55 4.45
CA ALA A 235 20.35 -18.96 4.16
C ALA A 235 21.25 -19.93 4.91
N ALA A 236 22.46 -19.52 5.30
CA ALA A 236 23.36 -20.31 6.13
C ALA A 236 23.02 -20.23 7.63
N GLU A 237 22.58 -19.06 8.12
CA GLU A 237 22.30 -18.82 9.55
C GLU A 237 20.91 -19.29 9.96
N TYR A 238 19.90 -19.18 9.07
CA TYR A 238 18.50 -19.47 9.38
C TYR A 238 18.02 -20.76 8.73
N ASP A 239 17.02 -21.39 9.34
CA ASP A 239 16.39 -22.61 8.80
C ASP A 239 15.55 -22.32 7.55
N ALA A 240 14.99 -21.12 7.45
CA ALA A 240 14.28 -20.60 6.28
C ALA A 240 14.39 -19.08 6.18
N VAL A 241 14.21 -18.54 4.96
CA VAL A 241 14.22 -17.10 4.66
C VAL A 241 12.98 -16.75 3.87
N PHE A 242 12.27 -15.72 4.30
CA PHE A 242 11.17 -15.12 3.53
C PHE A 242 11.57 -13.72 3.03
N LEU A 243 11.32 -13.45 1.74
CA LEU A 243 11.62 -12.19 1.07
C LEU A 243 10.32 -11.43 0.79
N GLY A 244 9.98 -10.45 1.64
CA GLY A 244 8.83 -9.54 1.49
C GLY A 244 9.28 -8.14 1.08
N LEU A 245 10.14 -8.04 0.05
CA LEU A 245 10.92 -6.85 -0.29
C LEU A 245 10.11 -5.70 -0.90
N GLY A 246 8.90 -5.96 -1.40
CA GLY A 246 8.08 -4.99 -2.10
C GLY A 246 8.77 -4.43 -3.36
N LEU A 247 8.35 -3.24 -3.79
CA LEU A 247 8.89 -2.52 -4.95
C LEU A 247 9.58 -1.25 -4.46
N ALA A 248 10.89 -1.30 -4.34
CA ALA A 248 11.69 -0.18 -3.82
C ALA A 248 12.22 0.78 -4.89
N GLY A 249 12.21 0.37 -6.16
CA GLY A 249 12.58 1.20 -7.30
C GLY A 249 11.39 2.00 -7.83
N VAL A 250 11.67 3.10 -8.51
CA VAL A 250 10.68 3.93 -9.19
C VAL A 250 11.00 4.03 -10.67
N ASN A 251 9.97 4.06 -11.49
CA ASN A 251 10.13 4.28 -12.93
C ASN A 251 10.34 5.76 -13.21
N THR A 252 11.27 6.09 -14.08
CA THR A 252 11.59 7.47 -14.46
C THR A 252 10.85 7.91 -15.72
N LEU A 253 10.56 9.21 -15.81
CA LEU A 253 9.96 9.80 -17.02
C LEU A 253 10.95 9.88 -18.20
N GLY A 254 12.26 9.79 -17.95
CA GLY A 254 13.28 9.99 -19.00
C GLY A 254 13.41 11.43 -19.49
N LEU A 255 12.87 12.41 -18.77
CA LEU A 255 12.88 13.84 -19.16
C LEU A 255 14.06 14.62 -18.54
N GLY A 256 15.02 13.93 -17.94
CA GLY A 256 16.14 14.53 -17.23
C GLY A 256 15.80 14.92 -15.79
N GLU A 257 16.84 15.24 -15.03
CA GLU A 257 16.69 15.71 -13.65
C GLU A 257 16.37 17.22 -13.64
N GLN A 258 15.33 17.61 -12.92
CA GLN A 258 14.90 19.00 -12.77
C GLN A 258 14.41 19.23 -11.34
N ALA A 259 14.86 20.31 -10.73
CA ALA A 259 14.31 20.74 -9.43
C ALA A 259 12.79 20.95 -9.54
N GLY A 260 12.02 20.40 -8.62
CA GLY A 260 10.54 20.40 -8.67
C GLY A 260 9.93 19.13 -9.26
N VAL A 261 10.74 18.21 -9.82
CA VAL A 261 10.27 16.88 -10.24
C VAL A 261 10.64 15.86 -9.16
N ARG A 262 9.66 15.06 -8.70
CA ARG A 262 9.84 14.10 -7.60
C ARG A 262 9.00 12.85 -7.85
N ASP A 263 9.37 11.76 -7.20
CA ASP A 263 8.53 10.58 -7.13
C ASP A 263 7.35 10.80 -6.17
N ALA A 264 6.17 10.35 -6.58
CA ALA A 264 4.95 10.49 -5.80
C ALA A 264 5.01 9.69 -4.49
N VAL A 265 5.65 8.52 -4.51
CA VAL A 265 5.81 7.68 -3.29
C VAL A 265 6.69 8.38 -2.26
N ASP A 266 7.79 9.02 -2.69
CA ASP A 266 8.67 9.77 -1.78
C ASP A 266 7.98 11.00 -1.21
N PHE A 267 7.17 11.70 -2.02
CA PHE A 267 6.35 12.81 -1.55
C PHE A 267 5.32 12.36 -0.49
N ILE A 268 4.64 11.24 -0.72
CA ILE A 268 3.68 10.67 0.24
C ILE A 268 4.42 10.26 1.52
N ALA A 269 5.57 9.61 1.40
CA ALA A 269 6.38 9.19 2.54
C ALA A 269 6.85 10.38 3.40
N GLU A 270 7.32 11.47 2.77
CA GLU A 270 7.69 12.70 3.45
C GLU A 270 6.53 13.26 4.27
N LEU A 271 5.35 13.39 3.64
CA LEU A 271 4.17 13.92 4.32
C LEU A 271 3.73 13.04 5.50
N ARG A 272 3.78 11.73 5.34
CA ARG A 272 3.43 10.78 6.41
C ARG A 272 4.40 10.79 7.59
N GLN A 273 5.68 11.09 7.35
CA GLN A 273 6.71 11.14 8.39
C GLN A 273 6.91 12.55 8.95
N ALA A 274 6.32 13.57 8.34
CA ALA A 274 6.40 14.94 8.83
C ALA A 274 5.67 15.11 10.19
N ALA A 275 6.23 15.93 11.07
CA ALA A 275 5.58 16.25 12.34
C ALA A 275 4.28 17.04 12.14
N SER A 276 4.24 17.84 11.08
CA SER A 276 3.05 18.60 10.67
C SER A 276 2.96 18.66 9.15
N PRO A 277 1.76 18.63 8.54
CA PRO A 277 1.61 18.92 7.13
C PRO A 277 2.20 20.24 6.68
N ALA A 278 2.27 21.23 7.57
CA ALA A 278 2.90 22.54 7.31
C ALA A 278 4.41 22.44 7.04
N ASP A 279 5.07 21.35 7.44
CA ASP A 279 6.51 21.18 7.23
C ASP A 279 6.84 20.72 5.81
N VAL A 280 5.84 20.23 5.06
CA VAL A 280 6.01 19.75 3.69
C VAL A 280 5.76 20.89 2.71
N ALA A 281 6.76 21.18 1.88
CA ALA A 281 6.64 22.20 0.85
C ALA A 281 5.87 21.67 -0.37
N ILE A 282 4.93 22.46 -0.88
CA ILE A 282 4.13 22.14 -2.06
C ILE A 282 4.18 23.31 -3.07
N GLY A 283 4.16 23.00 -4.38
CA GLY A 283 4.02 23.96 -5.45
C GLY A 283 2.60 24.53 -5.53
N ARG A 284 2.45 25.69 -6.14
CA ARG A 284 1.12 26.28 -6.39
C ARG A 284 0.39 25.50 -7.49
N HIS A 285 1.13 25.09 -8.54
CA HIS A 285 0.63 24.30 -9.67
C HIS A 285 1.31 22.94 -9.66
N VAL A 286 0.58 21.90 -9.32
CA VAL A 286 1.09 20.54 -9.23
C VAL A 286 0.54 19.68 -10.35
N VAL A 287 1.42 19.03 -11.07
CA VAL A 287 1.05 18.04 -12.08
C VAL A 287 1.49 16.66 -11.63
N VAL A 288 0.54 15.73 -11.50
CA VAL A 288 0.80 14.33 -11.17
C VAL A 288 0.70 13.49 -12.43
N ILE A 289 1.75 12.76 -12.76
CA ILE A 289 1.80 11.91 -13.96
C ILE A 289 1.58 10.47 -13.56
N GLY A 290 0.47 9.89 -14.02
CA GLY A 290 0.09 8.52 -13.72
C GLY A 290 -1.42 8.33 -13.67
N GLY A 291 -1.88 7.09 -13.49
CA GLY A 291 -3.31 6.76 -13.47
C GLY A 291 -3.67 5.71 -12.41
N GLY A 292 -2.79 5.42 -11.46
CA GLY A 292 -3.04 4.50 -10.35
C GLY A 292 -3.48 5.21 -9.06
N MET A 293 -3.79 4.45 -8.02
CA MET A 293 -4.17 4.96 -6.70
C MET A 293 -3.12 5.90 -6.10
N THR A 294 -1.82 5.61 -6.30
CA THR A 294 -0.73 6.50 -5.87
C THR A 294 -0.82 7.89 -6.50
N ALA A 295 -1.26 7.98 -7.77
CA ALA A 295 -1.45 9.27 -8.43
C ALA A 295 -2.61 10.07 -7.80
N VAL A 296 -3.71 9.40 -7.46
CA VAL A 296 -4.84 10.00 -6.75
C VAL A 296 -4.40 10.47 -5.37
N ASP A 297 -3.73 9.63 -4.60
CA ASP A 297 -3.24 9.94 -3.25
C ASP A 297 -2.31 11.16 -3.25
N ALA A 298 -1.34 11.20 -4.19
CA ALA A 298 -0.42 12.33 -4.31
C ALA A 298 -1.14 13.63 -4.71
N ALA A 299 -2.08 13.56 -5.65
CA ALA A 299 -2.82 14.73 -6.14
C ALA A 299 -3.75 15.31 -5.08
N VAL A 300 -4.54 14.46 -4.40
CA VAL A 300 -5.44 14.91 -3.34
C VAL A 300 -4.66 15.48 -2.16
N GLN A 301 -3.56 14.86 -1.74
CA GLN A 301 -2.70 15.40 -0.69
C GLN A 301 -2.09 16.74 -1.09
N SER A 302 -1.70 16.93 -2.35
CA SER A 302 -1.21 18.22 -2.85
C SER A 302 -2.27 19.32 -2.71
N ARG A 303 -3.54 19.03 -3.07
CA ARG A 303 -4.66 19.97 -2.84
C ARG A 303 -4.84 20.27 -1.35
N LYS A 304 -4.83 19.25 -0.51
CA LYS A 304 -5.00 19.37 0.95
C LYS A 304 -3.86 20.13 1.63
N LEU A 305 -2.66 20.14 1.03
CA LEU A 305 -1.52 20.97 1.47
C LEU A 305 -1.62 22.44 1.06
N GLY A 306 -2.55 22.80 0.14
CA GLY A 306 -2.78 24.17 -0.28
C GLY A 306 -2.32 24.49 -1.70
N ALA A 307 -1.99 23.50 -2.54
CA ALA A 307 -1.76 23.73 -3.96
C ALA A 307 -3.00 24.37 -4.61
N GLU A 308 -2.79 25.43 -5.42
CA GLU A 308 -3.87 26.22 -6.05
C GLU A 308 -4.51 25.48 -7.22
N ASP A 309 -3.70 24.76 -8.01
CA ASP A 309 -4.15 23.97 -9.15
C ASP A 309 -3.44 22.61 -9.15
N VAL A 310 -4.21 21.52 -9.22
CA VAL A 310 -3.67 20.16 -9.26
C VAL A 310 -4.32 19.39 -10.40
N SER A 311 -3.49 18.79 -11.25
CA SER A 311 -3.93 17.96 -12.37
C SER A 311 -3.25 16.59 -12.33
N ILE A 312 -4.04 15.53 -12.45
CA ILE A 312 -3.56 14.21 -12.84
C ILE A 312 -3.55 14.15 -14.37
N VAL A 313 -2.43 13.73 -14.94
CA VAL A 313 -2.31 13.53 -16.39
C VAL A 313 -2.02 12.07 -16.69
N TYR A 314 -2.87 11.46 -17.51
CA TYR A 314 -2.77 10.05 -17.84
C TYR A 314 -2.73 9.84 -19.36
N ARG A 315 -1.82 8.97 -19.81
CA ARG A 315 -1.54 8.76 -21.25
C ARG A 315 -2.61 7.96 -22.01
N ARG A 316 -3.59 7.37 -21.29
CA ARG A 316 -4.71 6.59 -21.88
C ARG A 316 -6.05 7.15 -21.42
N GLY A 317 -7.15 6.48 -21.80
CA GLY A 317 -8.50 6.84 -21.38
C GLY A 317 -8.79 6.48 -19.92
N GLN A 318 -9.91 6.98 -19.43
CA GLN A 318 -10.39 6.79 -18.07
C GLN A 318 -10.50 5.32 -17.69
N GLU A 319 -10.99 4.49 -18.61
CA GLU A 319 -11.21 3.06 -18.46
C GLU A 319 -9.92 2.24 -18.27
N SER A 320 -8.79 2.81 -18.67
CA SER A 320 -7.47 2.20 -18.55
C SER A 320 -6.72 2.63 -17.30
N MET A 321 -7.31 3.49 -16.44
CA MET A 321 -6.70 3.88 -15.18
C MET A 321 -6.69 2.71 -14.20
N GLY A 322 -5.59 2.55 -13.46
CA GLY A 322 -5.51 1.59 -12.36
C GLY A 322 -6.23 2.05 -11.08
N ALA A 323 -6.51 3.36 -10.96
CA ALA A 323 -7.37 3.90 -9.93
C ALA A 323 -8.84 3.57 -10.24
N SER A 324 -9.60 3.09 -9.24
CA SER A 324 -11.03 2.77 -9.40
C SER A 324 -11.85 4.01 -9.76
N ALA A 325 -13.11 3.79 -10.18
CA ALA A 325 -14.03 4.89 -10.47
C ALA A 325 -14.28 5.76 -9.22
N ASP A 326 -14.32 5.13 -8.05
CA ASP A 326 -14.53 5.81 -6.76
C ASP A 326 -13.32 6.68 -6.39
N GLU A 327 -12.10 6.15 -6.56
CA GLU A 327 -10.86 6.92 -6.38
C GLU A 327 -10.78 8.11 -7.36
N GLN A 328 -11.19 7.93 -8.60
CA GLN A 328 -11.24 9.02 -9.58
C GLN A 328 -12.29 10.07 -9.21
N SER A 329 -13.44 9.65 -8.69
CA SER A 329 -14.48 10.55 -8.19
C SER A 329 -14.00 11.33 -6.98
N TRP A 330 -13.37 10.64 -6.04
CA TRP A 330 -12.73 11.24 -4.87
C TRP A 330 -11.72 12.34 -5.24
N ALA A 331 -10.87 12.09 -6.25
CA ALA A 331 -9.94 13.10 -6.75
C ALA A 331 -10.67 14.35 -7.27
N LYS A 332 -11.73 14.17 -8.07
CA LYS A 332 -12.53 15.27 -8.62
C LYS A 332 -13.26 16.07 -7.53
N GLU A 333 -13.84 15.39 -6.54
CA GLU A 333 -14.52 16.01 -5.39
C GLU A 333 -13.56 16.84 -4.53
N ASN A 334 -12.28 16.46 -4.48
CA ASN A 334 -11.22 17.22 -3.83
C ASN A 334 -10.59 18.30 -4.74
N GLY A 335 -11.21 18.63 -5.89
CA GLY A 335 -10.78 19.70 -6.77
C GLY A 335 -9.55 19.38 -7.62
N VAL A 336 -9.29 18.11 -7.89
CA VAL A 336 -8.24 17.65 -8.79
C VAL A 336 -8.81 17.47 -10.20
N ARG A 337 -8.17 18.04 -11.22
CA ARG A 337 -8.50 17.77 -12.62
C ARG A 337 -7.86 16.48 -13.08
N ILE A 338 -8.58 15.65 -13.84
CA ILE A 338 -8.03 14.48 -14.51
C ILE A 338 -8.02 14.71 -16.00
N ILE A 339 -6.83 14.68 -16.60
CA ILE A 339 -6.59 14.89 -18.02
C ILE A 339 -6.15 13.57 -18.63
N HIS A 340 -6.97 13.03 -19.51
CA HIS A 340 -6.68 11.78 -20.22
C HIS A 340 -6.02 12.06 -21.57
N TRP A 341 -5.44 11.03 -22.16
CA TRP A 341 -4.87 11.03 -23.48
C TRP A 341 -3.76 12.06 -23.66
N ALA A 342 -2.82 12.12 -22.69
CA ALA A 342 -1.66 13.00 -22.76
C ALA A 342 -0.43 12.32 -22.14
N ALA A 343 0.64 12.21 -22.93
CA ALA A 343 1.92 11.67 -22.52
C ALA A 343 2.95 12.79 -22.29
N PRO A 344 3.76 12.75 -21.24
CA PRO A 344 4.76 13.79 -20.95
C PRO A 344 5.84 13.80 -22.04
N LYS A 345 6.26 15.00 -22.47
CA LYS A 345 7.21 15.21 -23.58
C LYS A 345 8.44 16.03 -23.18
N ALA A 346 8.24 17.13 -22.50
CA ALA A 346 9.33 18.02 -22.10
C ALA A 346 9.01 18.81 -20.83
N LEU A 347 10.01 19.05 -20.01
CA LEU A 347 9.94 19.98 -18.88
C LEU A 347 10.30 21.38 -19.33
N ARG A 348 9.62 22.40 -18.83
CA ARG A 348 9.94 23.81 -19.08
C ARG A 348 10.49 24.42 -17.80
N ALA A 349 11.74 24.85 -17.86
CA ALA A 349 12.42 25.50 -16.74
C ALA A 349 12.94 26.89 -17.16
N LYS A 350 13.01 27.81 -16.20
CA LYS A 350 13.62 29.13 -16.37
C LYS A 350 14.50 29.41 -15.14
N GLY A 351 15.78 29.64 -15.37
CA GLY A 351 16.73 29.88 -14.28
C GLY A 351 16.84 28.70 -13.30
N GLY A 352 16.73 27.45 -13.79
CA GLY A 352 16.76 26.25 -12.94
C GLY A 352 15.46 25.96 -12.18
N VAL A 353 14.46 26.82 -12.30
CA VAL A 353 13.13 26.65 -11.64
C VAL A 353 12.14 26.10 -12.64
N LEU A 354 11.43 25.03 -12.26
CA LEU A 354 10.36 24.44 -13.05
C LEU A 354 9.20 25.45 -13.23
N ARG A 355 8.70 25.57 -14.44
CA ARG A 355 7.62 26.51 -14.81
C ARG A 355 6.48 25.83 -15.58
N GLY A 356 6.67 24.59 -15.99
CA GLY A 356 5.64 23.84 -16.70
C GLY A 356 6.12 22.54 -17.29
N ILE A 357 5.20 21.84 -17.90
CA ILE A 357 5.45 20.60 -18.62
C ILE A 357 4.60 20.54 -19.90
N ASP A 358 5.19 20.06 -20.96
CA ASP A 358 4.56 19.85 -22.25
C ASP A 358 4.22 18.38 -22.44
N PHE A 359 3.05 18.13 -23.03
CA PHE A 359 2.52 16.81 -23.33
C PHE A 359 2.24 16.66 -24.82
N ALA A 360 2.45 15.48 -25.36
CA ALA A 360 1.86 15.08 -26.63
C ALA A 360 0.46 14.48 -26.36
N ARG A 361 -0.53 14.83 -27.15
CA ARG A 361 -1.82 14.16 -27.17
C ARG A 361 -1.67 12.76 -27.73
N THR A 362 -2.38 11.81 -27.15
CA THR A 362 -2.28 10.39 -27.51
C THR A 362 -3.63 9.83 -27.90
N ALA A 363 -3.64 8.75 -28.67
CA ALA A 363 -4.82 7.97 -29.04
C ALA A 363 -4.45 6.48 -29.10
N LEU A 364 -5.45 5.61 -29.16
CA LEU A 364 -5.26 4.19 -29.47
C LEU A 364 -5.53 3.92 -30.96
N GLU A 365 -4.53 3.46 -31.68
CA GLU A 365 -4.65 2.98 -33.07
C GLU A 365 -4.25 1.53 -33.14
N GLY A 366 -5.18 0.64 -33.52
CA GLY A 366 -4.93 -0.78 -33.53
C GLY A 366 -4.48 -1.36 -32.18
N GLY A 367 -4.95 -0.79 -31.06
CA GLY A 367 -4.59 -1.21 -29.71
C GLY A 367 -3.22 -0.67 -29.21
N LYS A 368 -2.50 0.06 -30.02
CA LYS A 368 -1.23 0.70 -29.66
C LYS A 368 -1.42 2.17 -29.34
N LEU A 369 -0.72 2.66 -28.34
CA LEU A 369 -0.70 4.08 -27.98
C LEU A 369 0.17 4.84 -28.99
N VAL A 370 -0.40 5.86 -29.65
CA VAL A 370 0.27 6.73 -30.62
C VAL A 370 0.10 8.21 -30.27
N GLU A 371 1.04 9.05 -30.68
CA GLU A 371 0.89 10.51 -30.59
C GLU A 371 0.04 11.01 -31.77
N THR A 372 -0.91 11.93 -31.51
CA THR A 372 -1.80 12.48 -32.54
C THR A 372 -1.22 13.67 -33.30
N GLY A 373 -0.07 14.16 -32.87
CA GLY A 373 0.54 15.40 -33.40
C GLY A 373 0.07 16.67 -32.67
N GLU A 374 -0.99 16.60 -31.88
CA GLU A 374 -1.41 17.70 -31.00
C GLU A 374 -0.60 17.77 -29.72
N SER A 375 -0.50 18.95 -29.12
CA SER A 375 0.22 19.16 -27.87
C SER A 375 -0.66 19.85 -26.82
N LEU A 376 -0.31 19.64 -25.55
CA LEU A 376 -0.90 20.28 -24.39
C LEU A 376 0.24 20.81 -23.52
N ALA A 377 0.17 22.07 -23.10
CA ALA A 377 1.11 22.65 -22.17
C ALA A 377 0.41 23.00 -20.87
N LEU A 378 0.98 22.58 -19.74
CA LEU A 378 0.50 22.91 -18.41
C LEU A 378 1.54 23.73 -17.64
N GLN A 379 1.09 24.71 -16.87
CA GLN A 379 1.92 25.33 -15.85
C GLN A 379 2.16 24.32 -14.76
N ALA A 380 3.41 24.22 -14.26
CA ALA A 380 3.77 23.34 -13.19
C ALA A 380 4.97 23.91 -12.41
N ASP A 381 4.81 24.00 -11.11
CA ASP A 381 5.86 24.35 -10.18
C ASP A 381 6.41 23.08 -9.52
N MET A 382 5.62 22.01 -9.54
CA MET A 382 5.97 20.67 -9.07
C MET A 382 5.37 19.62 -10.00
N VAL A 383 6.14 18.60 -10.29
CA VAL A 383 5.71 17.39 -11.02
C VAL A 383 5.95 16.17 -10.12
N LEU A 384 4.89 15.40 -9.88
CA LEU A 384 4.94 14.17 -9.11
C LEU A 384 4.79 12.97 -10.05
N CYS A 385 5.80 12.10 -10.07
CA CYS A 385 5.85 10.92 -10.92
C CYS A 385 5.19 9.74 -10.21
N ALA A 386 4.02 9.31 -10.71
CA ALA A 386 3.26 8.15 -10.20
C ALA A 386 3.09 7.10 -11.29
N ILE A 387 4.17 6.79 -12.03
CA ILE A 387 4.18 5.91 -13.21
C ILE A 387 4.58 4.45 -12.89
N GLY A 388 4.42 4.08 -11.66
CA GLY A 388 4.68 2.73 -11.13
C GLY A 388 6.04 2.58 -10.49
N GLN A 389 6.12 1.52 -9.69
CA GLN A 389 7.33 1.11 -8.98
C GLN A 389 7.92 -0.13 -9.65
N SER A 390 9.20 -0.39 -9.40
CA SER A 390 9.91 -1.55 -9.91
C SER A 390 10.65 -2.28 -8.79
N PHE A 391 10.86 -3.57 -8.97
CA PHE A 391 11.67 -4.37 -8.09
C PHE A 391 13.17 -4.11 -8.39
N ILE A 392 13.97 -3.89 -7.36
CA ILE A 392 15.42 -3.72 -7.50
C ILE A 392 16.06 -5.11 -7.48
N ALA A 393 16.23 -5.69 -8.65
CA ALA A 393 16.72 -7.07 -8.82
C ALA A 393 18.18 -7.26 -8.38
N THR A 394 18.99 -6.20 -8.41
CA THR A 394 20.42 -6.23 -8.06
C THR A 394 20.69 -6.72 -6.64
N VAL A 395 19.73 -6.61 -5.73
CA VAL A 395 19.87 -7.11 -4.36
C VAL A 395 19.90 -8.64 -4.27
N LEU A 396 19.59 -9.36 -5.36
CA LEU A 396 19.57 -10.82 -5.48
C LEU A 396 20.58 -11.38 -6.49
N GLU A 397 21.43 -10.55 -7.13
CA GLU A 397 22.33 -10.98 -8.19
C GLU A 397 23.25 -12.15 -7.78
N ASP A 398 23.73 -12.16 -6.54
CA ASP A 398 24.58 -13.23 -6.01
C ASP A 398 23.77 -14.38 -5.34
N GLY A 399 22.46 -14.23 -5.24
CA GLY A 399 21.62 -15.09 -4.40
C GLY A 399 21.01 -16.32 -5.09
N GLY A 400 21.21 -16.54 -6.39
CA GLY A 400 20.71 -17.72 -7.13
C GLY A 400 19.18 -17.83 -7.19
N VAL A 401 18.44 -16.72 -7.02
CA VAL A 401 16.99 -16.64 -7.11
C VAL A 401 16.59 -16.27 -8.54
N GLN A 402 15.73 -17.08 -9.16
CA GLN A 402 15.23 -16.81 -10.51
C GLN A 402 14.21 -15.68 -10.51
N LEU A 403 14.29 -14.85 -11.54
CA LEU A 403 13.36 -13.76 -11.81
C LEU A 403 12.54 -14.05 -13.06
N GLN A 404 11.28 -13.60 -13.03
CA GLN A 404 10.37 -13.60 -14.17
C GLN A 404 9.72 -12.22 -14.29
N GLY A 405 9.76 -11.62 -15.47
CA GLY A 405 9.21 -10.27 -15.66
C GLY A 405 9.81 -9.20 -14.74
N GLY A 406 11.06 -9.37 -14.28
CA GLY A 406 11.74 -8.46 -13.37
C GLY A 406 11.34 -8.61 -11.90
N ARG A 407 10.53 -9.61 -11.53
CA ARG A 407 10.11 -9.92 -10.15
C ARG A 407 10.52 -11.36 -9.79
N ILE A 408 10.50 -11.69 -8.50
CA ILE A 408 10.90 -13.03 -7.99
C ILE A 408 9.91 -14.08 -8.49
N SER A 409 10.43 -15.13 -9.15
CA SER A 409 9.64 -16.29 -9.55
C SER A 409 9.40 -17.21 -8.35
N THR A 410 8.14 -17.56 -8.11
CA THR A 410 7.73 -18.47 -7.03
C THR A 410 6.71 -19.48 -7.54
N ASP A 411 6.59 -20.60 -6.84
CA ASP A 411 5.44 -21.49 -6.98
C ASP A 411 4.19 -20.93 -6.23
N THR A 412 3.12 -21.70 -6.22
CA THR A 412 1.86 -21.34 -5.55
C THR A 412 1.95 -21.26 -4.03
N GLU A 413 3.00 -21.81 -3.43
CA GLU A 413 3.29 -21.77 -2.00
C GLU A 413 4.31 -20.69 -1.62
N GLY A 414 4.69 -19.83 -2.56
CA GLY A 414 5.69 -18.78 -2.37
C GLY A 414 7.15 -19.27 -2.37
N ARG A 415 7.44 -20.55 -2.70
CA ARG A 415 8.81 -21.07 -2.76
C ARG A 415 9.52 -20.51 -3.98
N SER A 416 10.73 -19.98 -3.77
CA SER A 416 11.59 -19.55 -4.88
C SER A 416 12.36 -20.73 -5.48
N SER A 417 13.12 -20.46 -6.55
CA SER A 417 14.05 -21.44 -7.14
C SER A 417 15.21 -21.84 -6.21
N ARG A 418 15.46 -21.04 -5.18
CA ARG A 418 16.52 -21.28 -4.20
C ARG A 418 15.97 -22.04 -2.99
N SER A 419 16.66 -23.11 -2.60
CA SER A 419 16.32 -23.89 -1.39
C SER A 419 16.28 -23.00 -0.15
N LYS A 420 15.34 -23.25 0.76
CA LYS A 420 15.08 -22.51 2.01
C LYS A 420 14.65 -21.06 1.82
N VAL A 421 14.35 -20.60 0.60
CA VAL A 421 13.97 -19.21 0.31
C VAL A 421 12.57 -19.15 -0.26
N TRP A 422 11.70 -18.34 0.37
CA TRP A 422 10.34 -18.01 -0.04
C TRP A 422 10.25 -16.52 -0.35
N ALA A 423 9.26 -16.12 -1.13
CA ALA A 423 8.95 -14.72 -1.39
C ALA A 423 7.45 -14.48 -1.53
N GLY A 424 7.02 -13.24 -1.25
CA GLY A 424 5.63 -12.81 -1.39
C GLY A 424 5.49 -11.29 -1.47
N GLY A 425 4.26 -10.84 -1.69
CA GLY A 425 3.92 -9.44 -1.92
C GLY A 425 4.38 -8.93 -3.28
N ASP A 426 4.48 -7.63 -3.44
CA ASP A 426 4.69 -6.97 -4.73
C ASP A 426 6.01 -7.35 -5.41
N ALA A 427 6.99 -7.86 -4.66
CA ALA A 427 8.24 -8.36 -5.24
C ALA A 427 8.10 -9.67 -6.03
N ARG A 428 7.01 -10.40 -5.82
CA ARG A 428 6.70 -11.68 -6.48
C ARG A 428 6.11 -11.48 -7.87
N PHE A 429 6.48 -12.31 -8.83
CA PHE A 429 5.84 -12.32 -10.15
C PHE A 429 4.38 -12.80 -10.06
N GLY A 430 3.48 -12.08 -10.73
CA GLY A 430 2.05 -12.37 -10.77
C GLY A 430 1.25 -11.93 -9.55
N GLY A 431 1.89 -11.30 -8.56
CA GLY A 431 1.20 -10.63 -7.45
C GLY A 431 0.49 -9.35 -7.91
N ARG A 432 -0.63 -9.01 -7.24
CA ARG A 432 -1.27 -7.69 -7.37
C ARG A 432 -0.72 -6.76 -6.29
N ASP A 433 -0.49 -5.49 -6.63
CA ASP A 433 0.08 -4.48 -5.72
C ASP A 433 -1.01 -3.98 -4.75
N LEU A 434 -1.50 -4.89 -3.86
CA LEU A 434 -2.53 -4.65 -2.86
C LEU A 434 -2.08 -5.17 -1.49
N THR A 435 -2.35 -4.41 -0.43
CA THR A 435 -2.06 -4.82 0.95
C THR A 435 -2.62 -6.21 1.28
N VAL A 436 -3.87 -6.47 0.92
CA VAL A 436 -4.56 -7.73 1.23
C VAL A 436 -3.97 -8.93 0.48
N GLU A 437 -3.49 -8.74 -0.75
CA GLU A 437 -2.79 -9.80 -1.52
C GLU A 437 -1.43 -10.10 -0.90
N ALA A 438 -0.70 -9.06 -0.54
CA ALA A 438 0.59 -9.21 0.14
C ALA A 438 0.46 -9.94 1.48
N VAL A 439 -0.61 -9.69 2.24
CA VAL A 439 -0.92 -10.42 3.48
C VAL A 439 -1.15 -11.90 3.20
N GLU A 440 -1.93 -12.23 2.17
CA GLU A 440 -2.19 -13.62 1.79
C GLU A 440 -0.90 -14.34 1.37
N ASP A 441 -0.09 -13.72 0.54
CA ASP A 441 1.21 -14.27 0.14
C ASP A 441 2.09 -14.58 1.37
N GLY A 442 2.16 -13.68 2.33
CA GLY A 442 2.90 -13.88 3.58
C GLY A 442 2.35 -15.01 4.43
N LYS A 443 1.01 -15.12 4.53
CA LYS A 443 0.31 -16.20 5.23
C LYS A 443 0.61 -17.56 4.59
N GLN A 444 0.46 -17.69 3.28
CA GLN A 444 0.68 -18.94 2.55
C GLN A 444 2.15 -19.37 2.60
N ALA A 445 3.08 -18.43 2.43
CA ALA A 445 4.50 -18.71 2.58
C ALA A 445 4.83 -19.20 3.99
N ALA A 446 4.29 -18.59 5.04
CA ALA A 446 4.50 -19.04 6.42
C ALA A 446 4.02 -20.48 6.67
N LEU A 447 2.85 -20.83 6.13
CA LEU A 447 2.33 -22.21 6.23
C LEU A 447 3.20 -23.20 5.44
N SER A 448 3.73 -22.79 4.28
CA SER A 448 4.67 -23.62 3.50
C SER A 448 6.00 -23.81 4.22
N ILE A 449 6.53 -22.76 4.85
CA ILE A 449 7.74 -22.80 5.67
C ILE A 449 7.54 -23.74 6.87
N ASP A 450 6.42 -23.61 7.60
CA ASP A 450 6.12 -24.48 8.75
C ASP A 450 6.09 -25.95 8.35
N ARG A 451 5.38 -26.30 7.25
CA ARG A 451 5.36 -27.67 6.73
C ARG A 451 6.78 -28.18 6.39
N HIS A 452 7.59 -27.33 5.75
CA HIS A 452 8.97 -27.69 5.40
C HIS A 452 9.83 -27.94 6.64
N LEU A 453 9.76 -27.06 7.63
CA LEU A 453 10.57 -27.16 8.84
C LEU A 453 10.17 -28.30 9.79
N ARG A 454 8.90 -28.70 9.78
CA ARG A 454 8.41 -29.87 10.54
C ARG A 454 8.73 -31.20 9.86
N ALA A 455 8.94 -31.20 8.54
CA ALA A 455 9.31 -32.41 7.79
C ALA A 455 10.83 -32.68 7.80
N ALA A 456 11.64 -31.65 8.15
CA ALA A 456 13.11 -31.71 8.26
C ALA A 456 13.57 -32.04 9.70
#